data_36b8d5296be78e5c58c34b3d37292521
#
_entry.id   36b8d5296be78e5c58c34b3d37292521
#
_cell.length_a   1.000
_cell.length_b   1.000
_cell.length_c   1.000
_cell.angle_alpha   90.00
_cell.angle_beta   90.00
_cell.angle_gamma   90.00
#
_symmetry.space_group_name_H-M   'P 1'
#
loop_
_entity.id
_entity.type
_entity.pdbx_description
1 polymer ?
#
loop_
_entity_poly.entity_id
_entity_poly.type
_entity_poly.pdbx_seq_one_letter_code
_entity_poly.pdbx_strand_id
1 'polypeptide(L)'
;MTMELRHLRHFLAIADEANLTRAAARLHLTQPALSRSLRQLEAHLGVRLADRSTHHLRLTDAGHAFRARAATALAAVDAALDPSRLGTWPLRLGHAWSALGTFTTPLLRRWRQTHPDTPLELLRIDDRGAGLTAGKADAALLRGPLPEPGLRSAYLLSEDRVAALPDDSPLAGRAELTLADLADQSVTLNTVSGTTSSELWPPGRGPSATVRVGNTDDWLAAIAAGRAVGVSTAATAALHPHPGVTYRPLTDAPPVPVFLAWTDPPSHPAVADLAALAQEVTRQQPPAG
;
A
#
# COMPACT_ATOMS: atom_id res chain seq x y z
N MET A 1 28.00 4.72 23.31
CA MET A 1 27.73 3.32 22.95
C MET A 1 27.40 3.30 21.46
N THR A 2 28.00 2.42 20.68
CA THR A 2 27.82 2.40 19.21
C THR A 2 26.53 1.64 18.87
N MET A 3 25.66 2.27 18.08
CA MET A 3 24.47 1.62 17.50
C MET A 3 24.90 0.70 16.37
N GLU A 4 24.38 -0.52 16.34
CA GLU A 4 24.69 -1.51 15.30
C GLU A 4 23.39 -1.99 14.63
N LEU A 5 23.46 -2.42 13.37
CA LEU A 5 22.31 -2.91 12.60
C LEU A 5 21.57 -4.07 13.29
N ARG A 6 22.27 -4.88 14.08
CA ARG A 6 21.64 -5.95 14.86
C ARG A 6 20.60 -5.41 15.85
N HIS A 7 20.77 -4.21 16.42
CA HIS A 7 19.79 -3.64 17.34
C HIS A 7 18.45 -3.33 16.62
N LEU A 8 18.52 -2.88 15.35
CA LEU A 8 17.33 -2.68 14.52
C LEU A 8 16.63 -4.02 14.22
N ARG A 9 17.40 -5.06 13.81
CA ARG A 9 16.87 -6.40 13.55
C ARG A 9 16.23 -7.02 14.79
N HIS A 10 16.86 -6.88 15.93
CA HIS A 10 16.35 -7.34 17.23
C HIS A 10 15.03 -6.67 17.59
N PHE A 11 14.96 -5.34 17.43
CA PHE A 11 13.75 -4.59 17.70
C PHE A 11 12.60 -4.98 16.75
N LEU A 12 12.86 -5.12 15.45
CA LEU A 12 11.83 -5.54 14.49
C LEU A 12 11.29 -6.94 14.80
N ALA A 13 12.15 -7.88 15.14
CA ALA A 13 11.70 -9.21 15.56
C ALA A 13 10.82 -9.15 16.82
N ILE A 14 11.16 -8.30 17.79
CA ILE A 14 10.34 -8.06 18.99
C ILE A 14 8.97 -7.46 18.61
N ALA A 15 8.97 -6.49 17.69
CA ALA A 15 7.75 -5.82 17.22
C ALA A 15 6.80 -6.77 16.47
N ASP A 16 7.37 -7.68 15.67
CA ASP A 16 6.60 -8.65 14.88
C ASP A 16 6.00 -9.75 15.78
N GLU A 17 6.79 -10.27 16.71
CA GLU A 17 6.37 -11.37 17.57
C GLU A 17 5.50 -10.92 18.75
N ALA A 18 5.54 -9.65 19.12
CA ALA A 18 4.91 -9.10 20.34
C ALA A 18 5.21 -9.95 21.61
N ASN A 19 6.34 -10.67 21.59
CA ASN A 19 6.75 -11.58 22.64
C ASN A 19 8.28 -11.78 22.61
N LEU A 20 8.97 -11.43 23.71
CA LEU A 20 10.43 -11.50 23.80
C LEU A 20 10.99 -12.93 23.68
N THR A 21 10.28 -13.94 24.19
CA THR A 21 10.75 -15.34 24.11
C THR A 21 10.68 -15.86 22.69
N ARG A 22 9.57 -15.62 21.97
CA ARG A 22 9.42 -16.01 20.57
C ARG A 22 10.41 -15.26 19.67
N ALA A 23 10.54 -13.95 19.87
CA ALA A 23 11.51 -13.13 19.12
C ALA A 23 12.95 -13.62 19.34
N ALA A 24 13.32 -13.98 20.58
CA ALA A 24 14.63 -14.53 20.89
C ALA A 24 14.87 -15.89 20.22
N ALA A 25 13.87 -16.78 20.24
CA ALA A 25 13.94 -18.05 19.55
C ALA A 25 14.11 -17.88 18.03
N ARG A 26 13.34 -16.98 17.40
CA ARG A 26 13.44 -16.64 15.97
C ARG A 26 14.84 -16.13 15.59
N LEU A 27 15.50 -15.42 16.49
CA LEU A 27 16.85 -14.84 16.29
C LEU A 27 17.98 -15.76 16.76
N HIS A 28 17.67 -16.96 17.26
CA HIS A 28 18.64 -17.86 17.89
C HIS A 28 19.41 -17.22 19.06
N LEU A 29 18.72 -16.39 19.84
CA LEU A 29 19.25 -15.69 21.01
C LEU A 29 18.56 -16.16 22.30
N THR A 30 19.19 -15.87 23.44
CA THR A 30 18.51 -16.00 24.73
C THR A 30 17.61 -14.77 24.98
N GLN A 31 16.48 -14.96 25.65
CA GLN A 31 15.57 -13.87 26.00
C GLN A 31 16.25 -12.74 26.80
N PRO A 32 17.16 -13.02 27.79
CA PRO A 32 17.91 -11.96 28.49
C PRO A 32 18.84 -11.16 27.57
N ALA A 33 19.45 -11.79 26.55
CA ALA A 33 20.29 -11.09 25.58
C ALA A 33 19.46 -10.14 24.70
N LEU A 34 18.32 -10.59 24.21
CA LEU A 34 17.41 -9.78 23.42
C LEU A 34 16.82 -8.62 24.23
N SER A 35 16.44 -8.88 25.50
CA SER A 35 15.96 -7.83 26.41
C SER A 35 17.03 -6.77 26.72
N ARG A 36 18.31 -7.16 26.82
CA ARG A 36 19.42 -6.20 26.96
C ARG A 36 19.59 -5.35 25.70
N SER A 37 19.53 -5.97 24.53
CA SER A 37 19.61 -5.27 23.24
C SER A 37 18.51 -4.20 23.10
N LEU A 38 17.27 -4.54 23.46
CA LEU A 38 16.17 -3.57 23.46
C LEU A 38 16.41 -2.41 24.43
N ARG A 39 16.85 -2.69 25.66
CA ARG A 39 17.17 -1.63 26.64
C ARG A 39 18.31 -0.72 26.18
N GLN A 40 19.32 -1.28 25.50
CA GLN A 40 20.43 -0.51 24.95
C GLN A 40 19.95 0.44 23.83
N LEU A 41 19.05 -0.05 22.96
CA LEU A 41 18.42 0.75 21.92
C LEU A 41 17.59 1.89 22.51
N GLU A 42 16.71 1.60 23.48
CA GLU A 42 15.89 2.58 24.18
C GLU A 42 16.75 3.65 24.91
N ALA A 43 17.83 3.21 25.57
CA ALA A 43 18.77 4.13 26.24
C ALA A 43 19.50 5.05 25.24
N HIS A 44 19.86 4.54 24.06
CA HIS A 44 20.49 5.34 23.00
C HIS A 44 19.53 6.39 22.43
N LEU A 45 18.27 6.04 22.26
CA LEU A 45 17.23 6.92 21.71
C LEU A 45 16.62 7.87 22.77
N GLY A 46 16.84 7.60 24.05
CA GLY A 46 16.25 8.36 25.15
C GLY A 46 14.74 8.16 25.34
N VAL A 47 14.14 7.18 24.64
CA VAL A 47 12.69 6.91 24.68
C VAL A 47 12.42 5.42 24.80
N ARG A 48 11.28 5.04 25.43
CA ARG A 48 10.81 3.67 25.46
C ARG A 48 10.11 3.32 24.15
N LEU A 49 10.48 2.18 23.57
CA LEU A 49 9.86 1.64 22.35
C LEU A 49 8.83 0.56 22.63
N ALA A 50 8.94 -0.12 23.80
CA ALA A 50 8.01 -1.18 24.18
C ALA A 50 7.63 -1.09 25.66
N ASP A 51 6.33 -1.30 25.94
CA ASP A 51 5.81 -1.47 27.28
C ASP A 51 5.85 -2.94 27.67
N ARG A 52 6.38 -3.20 28.87
CA ARG A 52 6.58 -4.54 29.45
C ARG A 52 5.75 -4.73 30.71
N SER A 53 4.88 -3.80 31.07
CA SER A 53 4.13 -3.79 32.34
C SER A 53 2.97 -4.81 32.37
N THR A 54 2.62 -5.39 31.23
CA THR A 54 1.55 -6.37 31.07
C THR A 54 2.07 -7.73 30.62
N HIS A 55 1.30 -8.80 30.78
CA HIS A 55 1.62 -10.14 30.27
C HIS A 55 1.87 -10.18 28.74
N HIS A 56 1.57 -9.09 28.04
CA HIS A 56 1.80 -8.91 26.61
C HIS A 56 2.71 -7.70 26.37
N LEU A 57 3.76 -7.90 25.57
CA LEU A 57 4.60 -6.82 25.09
C LEU A 57 3.82 -5.99 24.06
N ARG A 58 3.74 -4.68 24.26
CA ARG A 58 3.13 -3.74 23.31
C ARG A 58 4.13 -2.66 22.92
N LEU A 59 4.09 -2.22 21.65
CA LEU A 59 4.85 -1.06 21.23
C LEU A 59 4.21 0.21 21.78
N THR A 60 5.05 1.18 22.13
CA THR A 60 4.64 2.58 22.36
C THR A 60 4.43 3.29 21.03
N ASP A 61 3.86 4.51 21.05
CA ASP A 61 3.75 5.33 19.83
C ASP A 61 5.13 5.59 19.20
N ALA A 62 6.15 5.85 20.04
CA ALA A 62 7.54 5.94 19.61
C ALA A 62 8.03 4.62 18.99
N GLY A 63 7.62 3.48 19.56
CA GLY A 63 7.93 2.15 19.03
C GLY A 63 7.31 1.91 17.65
N HIS A 64 6.07 2.30 17.44
CA HIS A 64 5.42 2.21 16.14
C HIS A 64 6.13 3.09 15.08
N ALA A 65 6.41 4.34 15.41
CA ALA A 65 7.15 5.25 14.54
C ALA A 65 8.58 4.74 14.24
N PHE A 66 9.25 4.18 15.24
CA PHE A 66 10.60 3.63 15.07
C PHE A 66 10.59 2.34 14.24
N ARG A 67 9.55 1.50 14.35
CA ARG A 67 9.41 0.27 13.55
C ARG A 67 9.45 0.57 12.06
N ALA A 68 8.68 1.55 11.60
CA ALA A 68 8.66 1.96 10.19
C ALA A 68 10.05 2.41 9.73
N ARG A 69 10.71 3.29 10.49
CA ARG A 69 12.04 3.82 10.16
C ARG A 69 13.14 2.75 10.19
N ALA A 70 13.10 1.84 11.16
CA ALA A 70 14.05 0.74 11.26
C ALA A 70 13.92 -0.25 10.10
N ALA A 71 12.68 -0.55 9.67
CA ALA A 71 12.43 -1.39 8.50
C ALA A 71 12.98 -0.75 7.23
N THR A 72 12.74 0.55 7.02
CA THR A 72 13.28 1.31 5.88
C THR A 72 14.82 1.29 5.87
N ALA A 73 15.46 1.55 7.02
CA ALA A 73 16.91 1.56 7.12
C ALA A 73 17.52 0.19 6.79
N LEU A 74 16.95 -0.91 7.31
CA LEU A 74 17.44 -2.25 7.02
C LEU A 74 17.23 -2.64 5.57
N ALA A 75 16.08 -2.31 4.97
CA ALA A 75 15.83 -2.56 3.55
C ALA A 75 16.85 -1.84 2.66
N ALA A 76 17.23 -0.61 3.01
CA ALA A 76 18.28 0.14 2.29
C ALA A 76 19.65 -0.54 2.42
N VAL A 77 20.01 -1.04 3.62
CA VAL A 77 21.25 -1.79 3.82
C VAL A 77 21.25 -3.10 3.03
N ASP A 78 20.17 -3.87 3.09
CA ASP A 78 20.06 -5.13 2.37
C ASP A 78 20.13 -4.91 0.85
N ALA A 79 19.53 -3.83 0.33
CA ALA A 79 19.65 -3.43 -1.07
C ALA A 79 21.09 -3.04 -1.45
N ALA A 80 21.81 -2.34 -0.57
CA ALA A 80 23.21 -1.96 -0.80
C ALA A 80 24.18 -3.17 -0.77
N LEU A 81 23.82 -4.23 -0.07
CA LEU A 81 24.62 -5.45 0.05
C LEU A 81 24.25 -6.53 -1.00
N ASP A 82 23.26 -6.29 -1.85
CA ASP A 82 22.83 -7.22 -2.88
C ASP A 82 23.82 -7.21 -4.06
N PRO A 83 24.61 -8.28 -4.28
CA PRO A 83 25.61 -8.30 -5.37
C PRO A 83 25.00 -8.17 -6.77
N SER A 84 23.74 -8.60 -6.96
CA SER A 84 23.05 -8.48 -8.24
C SER A 84 22.75 -7.04 -8.63
N ARG A 85 22.78 -6.14 -7.66
CA ARG A 85 22.51 -4.69 -7.81
C ARG A 85 23.77 -3.82 -7.88
N LEU A 86 24.96 -4.40 -7.71
CA LEU A 86 26.21 -3.63 -7.77
C LEU A 86 26.54 -3.09 -9.17
N GLY A 87 25.94 -3.67 -10.23
CA GLY A 87 26.08 -3.19 -11.62
C GLY A 87 24.92 -2.33 -12.12
N THR A 88 23.79 -2.30 -11.41
CA THR A 88 22.59 -1.53 -11.78
C THR A 88 21.92 -0.98 -10.53
N TRP A 89 21.38 0.23 -10.61
CA TRP A 89 20.56 0.79 -9.54
C TRP A 89 19.13 0.99 -10.04
N PRO A 90 18.27 -0.03 -9.97
CA PRO A 90 16.91 0.07 -10.45
C PRO A 90 16.08 0.99 -9.57
N LEU A 91 15.22 1.79 -10.20
CA LEU A 91 14.19 2.57 -9.54
C LEU A 91 12.98 1.68 -9.25
N ARG A 92 12.62 1.50 -7.97
CA ARG A 92 11.54 0.62 -7.53
C ARG A 92 10.25 1.41 -7.38
N LEU A 93 9.24 1.08 -8.22
CA LEU A 93 7.92 1.69 -8.19
C LEU A 93 6.90 0.74 -7.56
N GLY A 94 6.47 1.03 -6.32
CA GLY A 94 5.48 0.26 -5.60
C GLY A 94 4.05 0.58 -6.02
N HIS A 95 3.17 -0.43 -5.97
CA HIS A 95 1.73 -0.26 -6.09
C HIS A 95 1.00 -1.40 -5.38
N ALA A 96 -0.20 -1.14 -4.88
CA ALA A 96 -1.01 -2.19 -4.25
C ALA A 96 -1.83 -2.98 -5.28
N TRP A 97 -2.48 -2.28 -6.20
CA TRP A 97 -3.31 -2.85 -7.26
C TRP A 97 -3.45 -1.86 -8.41
N SER A 98 -3.73 -2.37 -9.61
CA SER A 98 -3.96 -1.59 -10.86
C SER A 98 -2.87 -0.58 -11.23
N ALA A 99 -1.74 -0.50 -10.52
CA ALA A 99 -0.65 0.45 -10.75
C ALA A 99 -1.16 1.86 -11.17
N LEU A 100 -0.87 2.34 -12.38
CA LEU A 100 -1.38 3.60 -12.94
C LEU A 100 -2.53 3.36 -13.95
N GLY A 101 -3.29 2.27 -13.78
CA GLY A 101 -4.35 1.94 -14.71
C GLY A 101 -3.83 1.71 -16.13
N THR A 102 -4.55 2.19 -17.13
CA THR A 102 -4.17 2.09 -18.55
C THR A 102 -2.90 2.86 -18.90
N PHE A 103 -2.47 3.80 -18.05
CA PHE A 103 -1.23 4.56 -18.21
C PHE A 103 0.03 3.82 -17.76
N THR A 104 -0.11 2.65 -17.10
CA THR A 104 1.06 1.86 -16.64
C THR A 104 1.98 1.49 -17.78
N THR A 105 1.44 0.90 -18.84
CA THR A 105 2.25 0.47 -20.01
C THR A 105 2.90 1.65 -20.74
N PRO A 106 2.20 2.75 -21.03
CA PRO A 106 2.83 3.96 -21.58
C PRO A 106 3.98 4.50 -20.70
N LEU A 107 3.79 4.57 -19.38
CA LEU A 107 4.82 5.02 -18.44
C LEU A 107 6.07 4.13 -18.51
N LEU A 108 5.91 2.81 -18.40
CA LEU A 108 7.02 1.86 -18.42
C LEU A 108 7.78 1.87 -19.76
N ARG A 109 7.06 1.95 -20.89
CA ARG A 109 7.67 2.01 -22.22
C ARG A 109 8.49 3.29 -22.42
N ARG A 110 7.92 4.43 -22.00
CA ARG A 110 8.59 5.71 -22.15
C ARG A 110 9.79 5.83 -21.23
N TRP A 111 9.67 5.35 -19.98
CA TRP A 111 10.78 5.29 -19.05
C TRP A 111 11.97 4.52 -19.64
N ARG A 112 11.73 3.31 -20.15
CA ARG A 112 12.78 2.49 -20.77
C ARG A 112 13.48 3.19 -21.94
N GLN A 113 12.75 4.02 -22.69
CA GLN A 113 13.32 4.77 -23.84
C GLN A 113 14.15 5.95 -23.38
N THR A 114 13.76 6.64 -22.33
CA THR A 114 14.41 7.88 -21.85
C THR A 114 15.47 7.62 -20.78
N HIS A 115 15.41 6.48 -20.07
CA HIS A 115 16.30 6.11 -18.97
C HIS A 115 16.84 4.66 -19.15
N PRO A 116 17.57 4.36 -20.24
CA PRO A 116 18.01 2.98 -20.52
C PRO A 116 18.94 2.40 -19.45
N ASP A 117 19.71 3.25 -18.75
CA ASP A 117 20.67 2.85 -17.71
C ASP A 117 20.04 2.76 -16.32
N THR A 118 18.77 3.15 -16.16
CA THR A 118 18.04 3.09 -14.89
C THR A 118 16.78 2.23 -15.06
N PRO A 119 16.85 0.92 -14.84
CA PRO A 119 15.68 0.05 -14.93
C PRO A 119 14.57 0.48 -13.97
N LEU A 120 13.32 0.47 -14.43
CA LEU A 120 12.15 0.71 -13.58
C LEU A 120 11.52 -0.64 -13.21
N GLU A 121 11.60 -1.01 -11.93
CA GLU A 121 10.99 -2.22 -11.39
C GLU A 121 9.61 -1.88 -10.81
N LEU A 122 8.56 -2.50 -11.37
CA LEU A 122 7.20 -2.37 -10.86
C LEU A 122 6.93 -3.45 -9.82
N LEU A 123 6.65 -3.07 -8.57
CA LEU A 123 6.50 -3.99 -7.45
C LEU A 123 5.06 -3.96 -6.91
N ARG A 124 4.35 -5.09 -6.96
CA ARG A 124 3.06 -5.23 -6.26
C ARG A 124 3.31 -5.51 -4.78
N ILE A 125 2.89 -4.59 -3.93
CA ILE A 125 3.00 -4.70 -2.48
C ILE A 125 1.66 -4.29 -1.88
N ASP A 126 0.90 -5.28 -1.39
CA ASP A 126 -0.45 -5.08 -0.86
C ASP A 126 -0.38 -4.47 0.57
N ASP A 127 -0.02 -3.19 0.63
CA ASP A 127 -0.15 -2.33 1.81
C ASP A 127 -0.55 -0.90 1.41
N ARG A 128 -0.93 -0.06 2.38
CA ARG A 128 -1.39 1.31 2.11
C ARG A 128 -0.32 2.23 1.53
N GLY A 129 0.93 1.97 1.84
CA GLY A 129 2.09 2.73 1.35
C GLY A 129 2.73 2.09 0.12
N ALA A 130 2.20 0.95 -0.37
CA ALA A 130 2.76 0.17 -1.47
C ALA A 130 4.27 -0.08 -1.31
N GLY A 131 4.70 -0.37 -0.07
CA GLY A 131 6.08 -0.66 0.28
C GLY A 131 6.97 0.57 0.50
N LEU A 132 6.49 1.78 0.29
CA LEU A 132 7.27 3.02 0.41
C LEU A 132 7.75 3.23 1.85
N THR A 133 6.86 3.16 2.83
CA THR A 133 7.18 3.37 4.24
C THR A 133 8.04 2.26 4.85
N ALA A 134 8.07 1.09 4.20
CA ALA A 134 8.94 -0.02 4.57
C ALA A 134 10.29 -0.02 3.82
N GLY A 135 10.57 0.97 2.96
CA GLY A 135 11.80 1.07 2.16
C GLY A 135 11.94 -0.01 1.07
N LYS A 136 10.85 -0.68 0.74
CA LYS A 136 10.81 -1.68 -0.34
C LYS A 136 10.65 -1.06 -1.72
N ALA A 137 10.07 0.14 -1.79
CA ALA A 137 9.92 0.94 -2.99
C ALA A 137 10.55 2.32 -2.81
N ASP A 138 11.02 2.93 -3.89
CA ASP A 138 11.62 4.27 -3.91
C ASP A 138 10.56 5.35 -4.20
N ALA A 139 9.56 4.98 -4.97
CA ALA A 139 8.34 5.73 -5.18
C ALA A 139 7.14 4.77 -5.18
N ALA A 140 5.93 5.28 -4.95
CA ALA A 140 4.72 4.47 -4.91
C ALA A 140 3.54 5.17 -5.60
N LEU A 141 2.75 4.39 -6.33
CA LEU A 141 1.45 4.80 -6.87
C LEU A 141 0.37 4.56 -5.81
N LEU A 142 -0.14 5.64 -5.24
CA LEU A 142 -1.09 5.62 -4.14
C LEU A 142 -2.44 6.20 -4.56
N ARG A 143 -3.52 5.63 -4.03
CA ARG A 143 -4.90 6.05 -4.25
C ARG A 143 -5.53 6.55 -2.95
N GLY A 144 -6.22 7.68 -3.02
CA GLY A 144 -6.84 8.31 -1.85
C GLY A 144 -5.85 9.15 -1.03
N PRO A 145 -6.13 9.38 0.26
CA PRO A 145 -5.26 10.19 1.12
C PRO A 145 -3.92 9.50 1.34
N LEU A 146 -2.86 10.31 1.41
CA LEU A 146 -1.52 9.80 1.71
C LEU A 146 -1.49 9.15 3.09
N PRO A 147 -0.84 7.96 3.23
CA PRO A 147 -0.91 7.17 4.46
C PRO A 147 -0.15 7.78 5.64
N GLU A 148 0.87 8.61 5.37
CA GLU A 148 1.74 9.18 6.41
C GLU A 148 2.12 10.63 6.13
N PRO A 149 2.25 11.47 7.19
CA PRO A 149 2.83 12.80 7.08
C PRO A 149 4.31 12.71 6.67
N GLY A 150 4.79 13.69 5.91
CA GLY A 150 6.20 13.80 5.52
C GLY A 150 6.55 13.09 4.21
N LEU A 151 5.61 12.45 3.56
CA LEU A 151 5.79 12.02 2.17
C LEU A 151 5.64 13.23 1.23
N ARG A 152 6.49 13.28 0.20
CA ARG A 152 6.28 14.12 -0.98
C ARG A 152 5.39 13.40 -1.96
N SER A 153 4.59 14.15 -2.71
CA SER A 153 3.74 13.56 -3.72
C SER A 153 3.52 14.49 -4.91
N ALA A 154 3.27 13.87 -6.06
CA ALA A 154 2.77 14.52 -7.27
C ALA A 154 1.39 13.95 -7.59
N TYR A 155 0.39 14.83 -7.73
CA TYR A 155 -0.92 14.44 -8.24
C TYR A 155 -0.80 14.05 -9.71
N LEU A 156 -1.43 12.94 -10.10
CA LEU A 156 -1.40 12.40 -11.45
C LEU A 156 -2.76 12.55 -12.15
N LEU A 157 -3.80 12.00 -11.54
CA LEU A 157 -5.17 12.01 -12.08
C LEU A 157 -6.18 11.65 -10.98
N SER A 158 -7.48 11.73 -11.31
CA SER A 158 -8.56 11.15 -10.51
C SER A 158 -9.24 10.03 -11.30
N GLU A 159 -9.59 8.95 -10.61
CA GLU A 159 -10.31 7.81 -11.17
C GLU A 159 -11.75 7.81 -10.67
N ASP A 160 -12.71 7.72 -11.60
CA ASP A 160 -14.12 7.56 -11.25
C ASP A 160 -14.37 6.23 -10.56
N ARG A 161 -15.37 6.17 -9.70
CA ARG A 161 -15.73 4.95 -8.99
C ARG A 161 -16.66 4.08 -9.81
N VAL A 162 -16.51 2.78 -9.58
CA VAL A 162 -17.40 1.75 -10.15
C VAL A 162 -17.91 0.83 -9.03
N ALA A 163 -19.13 0.37 -9.18
CA ALA A 163 -19.65 -0.79 -8.47
C ALA A 163 -19.19 -2.06 -9.17
N ALA A 164 -18.75 -3.06 -8.40
CA ALA A 164 -18.47 -4.41 -8.86
C ALA A 164 -19.56 -5.34 -8.30
N LEU A 165 -20.24 -6.05 -9.16
CA LEU A 165 -21.45 -6.81 -8.87
C LEU A 165 -21.29 -8.25 -9.30
N PRO A 166 -21.93 -9.23 -8.63
CA PRO A 166 -22.14 -10.55 -9.23
C PRO A 166 -22.86 -10.42 -10.56
N ASP A 167 -22.51 -11.23 -11.55
CA ASP A 167 -23.13 -11.18 -12.90
C ASP A 167 -24.63 -11.44 -12.88
N ASP A 168 -25.10 -12.24 -11.94
CA ASP A 168 -26.51 -12.58 -11.74
C ASP A 168 -27.27 -11.57 -10.87
N SER A 169 -26.60 -10.53 -10.38
CA SER A 169 -27.24 -9.48 -9.60
C SER A 169 -28.25 -8.69 -10.45
N PRO A 170 -29.47 -8.40 -9.93
CA PRO A 170 -30.43 -7.52 -10.60
C PRO A 170 -29.85 -6.13 -10.96
N LEU A 171 -28.86 -5.66 -10.17
CA LEU A 171 -28.19 -4.39 -10.41
C LEU A 171 -27.23 -4.45 -11.60
N ALA A 172 -26.75 -5.63 -11.99
CA ALA A 172 -25.83 -5.79 -13.11
C ALA A 172 -26.47 -5.43 -14.48
N GLY A 173 -27.79 -5.46 -14.59
CA GLY A 173 -28.51 -5.04 -15.79
C GLY A 173 -28.68 -3.53 -15.98
N ARG A 174 -28.35 -2.71 -14.97
CA ARG A 174 -28.44 -1.24 -15.04
C ARG A 174 -27.22 -0.65 -15.74
N ALA A 175 -27.39 0.47 -16.44
CA ALA A 175 -26.29 1.16 -17.11
C ALA A 175 -25.36 1.84 -16.12
N GLU A 176 -25.90 2.42 -15.06
CA GLU A 176 -25.20 3.15 -14.00
C GLU A 176 -25.91 2.96 -12.66
N LEU A 177 -25.21 3.24 -11.56
CA LEU A 177 -25.69 3.08 -10.20
C LEU A 177 -25.35 4.30 -9.35
N THR A 178 -25.99 4.39 -8.19
CA THR A 178 -25.70 5.33 -7.13
C THR A 178 -25.25 4.57 -5.86
N LEU A 179 -24.65 5.26 -4.91
CA LEU A 179 -24.32 4.69 -3.60
C LEU A 179 -25.58 4.22 -2.84
N ALA A 180 -26.72 4.88 -3.08
CA ALA A 180 -28.00 4.47 -2.47
C ALA A 180 -28.48 3.12 -2.99
N ASP A 181 -28.20 2.76 -4.24
CA ASP A 181 -28.54 1.44 -4.81
C ASP A 181 -27.78 0.29 -4.14
N LEU A 182 -26.67 0.61 -3.48
CA LEU A 182 -25.81 -0.38 -2.76
C LEU A 182 -26.09 -0.41 -1.27
N ALA A 183 -26.94 0.47 -0.72
CA ALA A 183 -27.14 0.61 0.74
C ALA A 183 -27.73 -0.65 1.39
N ASP A 184 -28.60 -1.38 0.68
CA ASP A 184 -29.20 -2.62 1.18
C ASP A 184 -28.35 -3.87 0.91
N GLN A 185 -27.20 -3.69 0.28
CA GLN A 185 -26.29 -4.79 -0.07
C GLN A 185 -25.23 -4.99 1.03
N SER A 186 -24.70 -6.21 1.12
CA SER A 186 -23.41 -6.43 1.78
C SER A 186 -22.30 -5.89 0.89
N VAL A 187 -21.35 -5.13 1.44
CA VAL A 187 -20.21 -4.58 0.68
C VAL A 187 -18.91 -5.21 1.13
N THR A 188 -18.11 -5.69 0.17
CA THR A 188 -16.76 -6.18 0.47
C THR A 188 -15.76 -5.03 0.53
N LEU A 189 -14.95 -5.01 1.60
CA LEU A 189 -13.93 -4.00 1.87
C LEU A 189 -12.54 -4.64 1.91
N ASN A 190 -11.65 -4.21 1.02
CA ASN A 190 -10.23 -4.52 1.18
C ASN A 190 -9.66 -3.60 2.26
N THR A 191 -9.38 -4.18 3.43
CA THR A 191 -8.96 -3.43 4.63
C THR A 191 -7.47 -3.07 4.63
N VAL A 192 -6.68 -3.66 3.74
CA VAL A 192 -5.22 -3.47 3.66
C VAL A 192 -4.87 -2.34 2.70
N SER A 193 -5.37 -2.39 1.47
CA SER A 193 -5.00 -1.45 0.40
C SER A 193 -6.19 -0.82 -0.32
N GLY A 194 -7.42 -1.09 0.13
CA GLY A 194 -8.64 -0.58 -0.51
C GLY A 194 -8.86 0.92 -0.27
N THR A 195 -9.61 1.54 -1.20
CA THR A 195 -9.98 2.96 -1.17
C THR A 195 -11.42 3.19 -0.71
N THR A 196 -12.12 2.15 -0.34
CA THR A 196 -13.52 2.19 0.09
C THR A 196 -13.62 1.91 1.59
N SER A 197 -14.28 2.80 2.31
CA SER A 197 -14.66 2.63 3.71
C SER A 197 -16.17 2.88 3.86
N SER A 198 -16.72 2.60 5.04
CA SER A 198 -18.12 2.92 5.35
C SER A 198 -18.42 4.43 5.30
N GLU A 199 -17.41 5.27 5.40
CA GLU A 199 -17.53 6.74 5.33
C GLU A 199 -17.85 7.26 3.93
N LEU A 200 -17.76 6.38 2.90
CA LEU A 200 -18.18 6.73 1.54
C LEU A 200 -19.69 7.02 1.46
N TRP A 201 -20.49 6.41 2.35
CA TRP A 201 -21.93 6.63 2.43
C TRP A 201 -22.27 7.71 3.48
N PRO A 202 -23.35 8.46 3.27
CA PRO A 202 -23.85 9.37 4.29
C PRO A 202 -24.18 8.63 5.60
N PRO A 203 -24.03 9.28 6.76
CA PRO A 203 -24.35 8.67 8.05
C PRO A 203 -25.76 8.05 8.07
N GLY A 204 -25.86 6.79 8.50
CA GLY A 204 -27.12 6.04 8.57
C GLY A 204 -27.66 5.54 7.22
N ARG A 205 -26.90 5.70 6.13
CA ARG A 205 -27.26 5.22 4.78
C ARG A 205 -26.20 4.30 4.16
N GLY A 206 -25.35 3.73 5.00
CA GLY A 206 -24.30 2.80 4.58
C GLY A 206 -24.82 1.39 4.28
N PRO A 207 -23.94 0.49 3.81
CA PRO A 207 -24.28 -0.88 3.47
C PRO A 207 -24.83 -1.64 4.68
N SER A 208 -25.74 -2.58 4.42
CA SER A 208 -26.40 -3.40 5.47
C SER A 208 -25.41 -4.28 6.24
N ALA A 209 -24.34 -4.72 5.58
CA ALA A 209 -23.26 -5.50 6.17
C ALA A 209 -21.94 -5.29 5.41
N THR A 210 -20.81 -5.70 6.02
CA THR A 210 -19.49 -5.64 5.39
C THR A 210 -18.78 -6.97 5.44
N VAL A 211 -18.15 -7.36 4.31
CA VAL A 211 -17.25 -8.51 4.21
C VAL A 211 -15.82 -7.97 4.10
N ARG A 212 -14.93 -8.36 5.01
CA ARG A 212 -13.55 -7.90 5.04
C ARG A 212 -12.63 -8.87 4.32
N VAL A 213 -11.74 -8.35 3.47
CA VAL A 213 -10.73 -9.11 2.73
C VAL A 213 -9.38 -8.39 2.79
N GLY A 214 -8.29 -9.09 2.49
CA GLY A 214 -6.93 -8.58 2.60
C GLY A 214 -6.29 -8.12 1.27
N ASN A 215 -6.88 -8.49 0.13
CA ASN A 215 -6.32 -8.20 -1.19
C ASN A 215 -7.42 -8.13 -2.26
N THR A 216 -7.03 -7.77 -3.49
CA THR A 216 -7.95 -7.62 -4.62
C THR A 216 -8.49 -8.95 -5.13
N ASP A 217 -7.71 -10.03 -5.07
CA ASP A 217 -8.12 -11.33 -5.60
C ASP A 217 -9.23 -11.93 -4.72
N ASP A 218 -9.08 -11.89 -3.38
CA ASP A 218 -10.12 -12.28 -2.44
C ASP A 218 -11.36 -11.39 -2.53
N TRP A 219 -11.16 -10.09 -2.83
CA TRP A 219 -12.24 -9.13 -3.04
C TRP A 219 -13.09 -9.52 -4.25
N LEU A 220 -12.47 -9.84 -5.39
CA LEU A 220 -13.13 -10.30 -6.60
C LEU A 220 -13.84 -11.65 -6.39
N ALA A 221 -13.16 -12.60 -5.74
CA ALA A 221 -13.72 -13.90 -5.44
C ALA A 221 -14.98 -13.80 -4.55
N ALA A 222 -14.99 -12.91 -3.55
CA ALA A 222 -16.14 -12.69 -2.70
C ALA A 222 -17.35 -12.14 -3.47
N ILE A 223 -17.09 -11.23 -4.44
CA ILE A 223 -18.14 -10.66 -5.32
C ILE A 223 -18.66 -11.73 -6.29
N ALA A 224 -17.78 -12.41 -7.02
CA ALA A 224 -18.15 -13.45 -7.97
C ALA A 224 -18.98 -14.58 -7.32
N ALA A 225 -18.71 -14.86 -6.05
CA ALA A 225 -19.48 -15.85 -5.27
C ALA A 225 -20.82 -15.32 -4.73
N GLY A 226 -21.26 -14.11 -5.10
CA GLY A 226 -22.52 -13.53 -4.64
C GLY A 226 -22.57 -13.18 -3.14
N ARG A 227 -21.41 -13.14 -2.44
CA ARG A 227 -21.35 -12.87 -1.00
C ARG A 227 -21.52 -11.39 -0.66
N ALA A 228 -21.16 -10.52 -1.58
CA ALA A 228 -21.22 -9.07 -1.42
C ALA A 228 -21.07 -8.38 -2.79
N VAL A 229 -21.37 -7.10 -2.84
CA VAL A 229 -20.96 -6.19 -3.92
C VAL A 229 -19.69 -5.46 -3.54
N GLY A 230 -19.04 -4.77 -4.46
CA GLY A 230 -17.83 -4.00 -4.19
C GLY A 230 -17.90 -2.60 -4.76
N VAL A 231 -17.07 -1.71 -4.22
CA VAL A 231 -16.80 -0.38 -4.82
C VAL A 231 -15.30 -0.24 -5.01
N SER A 232 -14.90 0.13 -6.23
CA SER A 232 -13.51 0.36 -6.61
C SER A 232 -13.42 1.52 -7.60
N THR A 233 -12.38 1.56 -8.43
CA THR A 233 -12.20 2.60 -9.45
C THR A 233 -12.26 2.01 -10.86
N ALA A 234 -12.43 2.87 -11.86
CA ALA A 234 -12.46 2.50 -13.28
C ALA A 234 -11.18 1.73 -13.70
N ALA A 235 -10.02 2.02 -13.09
CA ALA A 235 -8.80 1.25 -13.34
C ALA A 235 -8.93 -0.23 -12.94
N THR A 236 -9.70 -0.55 -11.90
CA THR A 236 -9.97 -1.95 -11.52
C THR A 236 -10.82 -2.63 -12.58
N ALA A 237 -11.87 -1.98 -13.06
CA ALA A 237 -12.71 -2.54 -14.14
C ALA A 237 -11.91 -2.82 -15.42
N ALA A 238 -10.99 -1.92 -15.77
CA ALA A 238 -10.17 -2.05 -16.97
C ALA A 238 -9.08 -3.13 -16.86
N LEU A 239 -8.47 -3.32 -15.69
CA LEU A 239 -7.29 -4.18 -15.53
C LEU A 239 -7.56 -5.50 -14.82
N HIS A 240 -8.71 -5.64 -14.15
CA HIS A 240 -9.11 -6.84 -13.43
C HIS A 240 -10.49 -7.36 -13.86
N PRO A 241 -10.68 -7.64 -15.18
CA PRO A 241 -11.86 -8.37 -15.60
C PRO A 241 -11.85 -9.73 -14.90
N HIS A 242 -12.99 -10.11 -14.32
CA HIS A 242 -13.09 -11.36 -13.56
C HIS A 242 -14.38 -12.09 -13.96
N PRO A 243 -14.34 -13.40 -14.28
CA PRO A 243 -15.54 -14.19 -14.52
C PRO A 243 -16.48 -14.11 -13.31
N GLY A 244 -17.76 -13.85 -13.58
CA GLY A 244 -18.77 -13.70 -12.53
C GLY A 244 -18.81 -12.30 -11.89
N VAL A 245 -18.08 -11.30 -12.42
CA VAL A 245 -18.12 -9.92 -11.94
C VAL A 245 -18.43 -8.94 -13.06
N THR A 246 -19.48 -8.16 -12.88
CA THR A 246 -19.86 -7.05 -13.76
C THR A 246 -19.59 -5.71 -13.08
N TYR A 247 -18.98 -4.77 -13.82
CA TYR A 247 -18.71 -3.42 -13.34
C TYR A 247 -19.72 -2.41 -13.88
N ARG A 248 -20.17 -1.46 -13.03
CA ARG A 248 -21.05 -0.36 -13.40
C ARG A 248 -20.56 0.96 -12.83
N PRO A 249 -20.61 2.06 -13.59
CA PRO A 249 -20.27 3.39 -13.08
C PRO A 249 -21.12 3.77 -11.86
N LEU A 250 -20.50 4.45 -10.90
CA LEU A 250 -21.16 5.11 -9.77
C LEU A 250 -21.22 6.61 -10.03
N THR A 251 -22.40 7.18 -10.18
CA THR A 251 -22.59 8.55 -10.64
C THR A 251 -22.49 9.61 -9.52
N ASP A 252 -22.71 9.21 -8.26
CA ASP A 252 -22.73 10.10 -7.09
C ASP A 252 -21.55 9.87 -6.13
N ALA A 253 -20.65 8.95 -6.46
CA ALA A 253 -19.49 8.67 -5.61
C ALA A 253 -18.31 9.58 -5.98
N PRO A 254 -17.61 10.20 -5.01
CA PRO A 254 -16.48 11.07 -5.29
C PRO A 254 -15.34 10.28 -5.94
N PRO A 255 -14.67 10.85 -6.94
CA PRO A 255 -13.54 10.18 -7.61
C PRO A 255 -12.37 9.99 -6.63
N VAL A 256 -11.49 9.05 -6.95
CA VAL A 256 -10.31 8.73 -6.15
C VAL A 256 -9.07 9.37 -6.76
N PRO A 257 -8.40 10.29 -6.05
CA PRO A 257 -7.15 10.87 -6.55
C PRO A 257 -6.04 9.83 -6.53
N VAL A 258 -5.19 9.87 -7.56
CA VAL A 258 -4.00 9.04 -7.71
C VAL A 258 -2.77 9.90 -7.64
N PHE A 259 -1.82 9.50 -6.81
CA PHE A 259 -0.56 10.19 -6.59
C PHE A 259 0.62 9.27 -6.87
N LEU A 260 1.72 9.84 -7.36
CA LEU A 260 3.04 9.29 -7.15
C LEU A 260 3.59 9.90 -5.86
N ALA A 261 3.98 9.07 -4.90
CA ALA A 261 4.52 9.50 -3.61
C ALA A 261 5.95 8.96 -3.40
N TRP A 262 6.75 9.67 -2.61
CA TRP A 262 8.12 9.29 -2.22
C TRP A 262 8.52 9.93 -0.89
N THR A 263 9.64 9.49 -0.32
CA THR A 263 10.21 10.03 0.93
C THR A 263 10.95 11.36 0.69
N ASP A 264 11.10 12.19 1.71
CA ASP A 264 11.94 13.37 1.68
C ASP A 264 13.11 13.22 2.68
N PRO A 265 14.38 13.13 2.23
CA PRO A 265 14.81 13.11 0.81
C PRO A 265 14.42 11.84 0.07
N PRO A 266 14.39 11.86 -1.28
CA PRO A 266 14.11 10.67 -2.09
C PRO A 266 15.22 9.63 -1.92
N SER A 267 14.84 8.35 -1.88
CA SER A 267 15.78 7.23 -1.74
C SER A 267 16.52 6.89 -3.04
N HIS A 268 16.05 7.37 -4.18
CA HIS A 268 16.66 7.18 -5.49
C HIS A 268 16.69 8.51 -6.28
N PRO A 269 17.81 8.87 -6.93
CA PRO A 269 17.96 10.17 -7.59
C PRO A 269 16.98 10.40 -8.75
N ALA A 270 16.55 9.33 -9.44
CA ALA A 270 15.65 9.41 -10.60
C ALA A 270 14.15 9.54 -10.22
N VAL A 271 13.80 9.68 -8.94
CA VAL A 271 12.39 9.84 -8.51
C VAL A 271 11.76 11.11 -9.10
N ALA A 272 12.50 12.20 -9.18
CA ALA A 272 12.00 13.46 -9.75
C ALA A 272 11.64 13.31 -11.23
N ASP A 273 12.49 12.61 -11.99
CA ASP A 273 12.26 12.34 -13.43
C ASP A 273 11.05 11.42 -13.62
N LEU A 274 10.90 10.40 -12.76
CA LEU A 274 9.72 9.53 -12.78
C LEU A 274 8.44 10.33 -12.50
N ALA A 275 8.45 11.25 -11.54
CA ALA A 275 7.30 12.09 -11.21
C ALA A 275 6.90 12.98 -12.38
N ALA A 276 7.87 13.63 -13.01
CA ALA A 276 7.64 14.47 -14.19
C ALA A 276 7.07 13.66 -15.37
N LEU A 277 7.66 12.48 -15.64
CA LEU A 277 7.20 11.60 -16.70
C LEU A 277 5.80 11.04 -16.45
N ALA A 278 5.49 10.63 -15.21
CA ALA A 278 4.17 10.14 -14.85
C ALA A 278 3.09 11.22 -15.06
N GLN A 279 3.36 12.47 -14.65
CA GLN A 279 2.46 13.58 -14.89
C GLN A 279 2.30 13.92 -16.38
N GLU A 280 3.35 13.78 -17.19
CA GLU A 280 3.27 14.01 -18.62
C GLU A 280 2.40 12.94 -19.30
N VAL A 281 2.64 11.67 -18.99
CA VAL A 281 1.89 10.53 -19.55
C VAL A 281 0.39 10.62 -19.22
N THR A 282 0.04 11.01 -17.99
CA THR A 282 -1.37 11.13 -17.58
C THR A 282 -2.08 12.35 -18.19
N ARG A 283 -1.35 13.41 -18.54
CA ARG A 283 -1.93 14.59 -19.22
C ARG A 283 -2.17 14.40 -20.71
N GLN A 284 -1.40 13.54 -21.38
CA GLN A 284 -1.43 13.39 -22.84
C GLN A 284 -2.59 12.51 -23.35
N GLN A 285 -3.25 11.76 -22.47
CA GLN A 285 -4.36 10.89 -22.86
C GLN A 285 -5.64 11.41 -22.18
N PRO A 286 -6.65 11.90 -22.95
CA PRO A 286 -7.95 12.22 -22.37
C PRO A 286 -8.53 10.96 -21.72
N PRO A 287 -9.36 11.10 -20.66
CA PRO A 287 -10.05 9.96 -20.09
C PRO A 287 -10.79 9.25 -21.19
N ALA A 288 -10.62 7.92 -21.27
CA ALA A 288 -11.42 7.09 -22.16
C ALA A 288 -12.88 7.27 -21.76
N GLY A 289 -13.67 7.83 -22.68
CA GLY A 289 -15.11 8.02 -22.52
C GLY A 289 -15.87 6.67 -22.46
#